data_97d320e55432c755e6ea8e4e1243c6ff
#
_entry.id   97d320e55432c755e6ea8e4e1243c6ff
#
_cell.length_a   1.000
_cell.length_b   1.000
_cell.length_c   1.000
_cell.angle_alpha   90.00
_cell.angle_beta   90.00
_cell.angle_gamma   90.00
#
_symmetry.space_group_name_H-M   'P 1'
#
loop_
_entity.id
_entity.type
_entity.pdbx_description
1 polymer ?
#
loop_
_entity_poly.entity_id
_entity_poly.type
_entity_poly.pdbx_seq_one_letter_code
_entity_poly.pdbx_strand_id
1 'polypeptide(L)'
;MRLMFFSLIVLIFALSQVGCGGEGGQVDEHSHAEGENHHHEPHYHEPPHGGAGVTLGNEDAHIEFLADAEEKTVTAWFFKPHMEQYLRMELESFEVLVKRSEGETKLMFEALANPGTGETVGNTSQFVANAERLGKAETFDAVIPEITVLGKTYNNLEFNYPKGN
;
A
#
# COMPACT_ATOMS: atom_id res chain seq x y z
N MET A 1 39.29 34.03 -18.34
CA MET A 1 39.63 35.41 -17.91
C MET A 1 38.34 36.22 -17.90
N ARG A 2 37.84 36.52 -16.71
CA ARG A 2 36.77 37.39 -16.17
C ARG A 2 36.07 36.61 -15.05
N LEU A 3 36.38 36.71 -13.85
CA LEU A 3 36.49 37.62 -12.71
C LEU A 3 35.19 38.41 -12.39
N MET A 4 34.75 38.14 -11.14
CA MET A 4 34.03 39.04 -10.20
C MET A 4 32.52 39.19 -10.45
N PHE A 5 31.63 39.05 -9.45
CA PHE A 5 31.55 39.92 -8.26
C PHE A 5 30.81 39.24 -7.09
N PHE A 6 31.36 39.48 -5.91
CA PHE A 6 30.76 39.36 -4.58
C PHE A 6 29.54 40.29 -4.43
N SER A 7 28.53 39.83 -3.69
CA SER A 7 27.70 40.75 -2.92
C SER A 7 27.24 40.10 -1.64
N LEU A 8 27.88 40.48 -0.56
CA LEU A 8 27.60 40.22 0.84
C LEU A 8 26.59 41.28 1.30
N ILE A 9 25.41 40.87 1.73
CA ILE A 9 24.49 41.75 2.47
C ILE A 9 24.24 41.13 3.83
N VAL A 10 24.93 41.72 4.82
CA VAL A 10 24.67 41.58 6.24
C VAL A 10 23.59 42.59 6.60
N LEU A 11 22.47 42.13 7.16
CA LEU A 11 21.54 43.03 7.81
C LEU A 11 21.33 42.59 9.26
N ILE A 12 21.94 43.36 10.14
CA ILE A 12 21.77 43.33 11.59
C ILE A 12 20.47 44.09 11.89
N PHE A 13 19.56 43.51 12.66
CA PHE A 13 18.56 44.30 13.37
C PHE A 13 18.46 43.88 14.83
N ALA A 14 18.50 44.92 15.64
CA ALA A 14 18.76 44.95 17.06
C ALA A 14 17.54 44.58 17.92
N LEU A 15 17.88 44.20 19.13
CA LEU A 15 17.03 44.03 20.33
C LEU A 15 16.08 45.21 20.58
N SER A 16 14.89 44.86 21.08
CA SER A 16 14.22 45.67 22.09
C SER A 16 13.49 44.76 23.08
N GLN A 17 13.98 44.78 24.31
CA GLN A 17 13.30 44.28 25.51
C GLN A 17 12.47 45.42 26.12
N VAL A 18 11.25 45.11 26.54
CA VAL A 18 10.48 45.71 27.64
C VAL A 18 9.36 44.73 27.90
N GLY A 19 9.05 44.10 29.04
CA GLY A 19 9.23 44.49 30.40
C GLY A 19 7.89 44.44 31.12
N CYS A 20 7.79 43.66 32.21
CA CYS A 20 6.80 43.68 33.31
C CYS A 20 5.35 43.24 33.03
N GLY A 21 4.80 42.26 33.69
CA GLY A 21 4.51 42.11 35.10
C GLY A 21 3.07 41.66 35.24
N GLY A 22 2.75 40.73 36.15
CA GLY A 22 1.35 40.46 36.52
C GLY A 22 1.13 38.98 36.93
N GLU A 23 1.10 38.82 38.21
CA GLU A 23 0.72 37.75 39.10
C GLU A 23 -0.50 36.90 38.69
N GLY A 24 -0.42 35.61 39.07
CA GLY A 24 -1.50 34.93 39.79
C GLY A 24 -2.37 34.02 38.92
N GLY A 25 -2.31 32.73 39.21
CA GLY A 25 -3.48 31.92 38.97
C GLY A 25 -3.20 30.47 38.47
N GLN A 26 -3.17 29.58 39.46
CA GLN A 26 -3.55 28.19 39.39
C GLN A 26 -2.88 27.28 38.36
N VAL A 27 -2.07 26.42 38.95
CA VAL A 27 -1.67 25.13 38.40
C VAL A 27 -2.89 24.20 38.38
N ASP A 28 -3.52 24.05 37.28
CA ASP A 28 -4.38 22.90 37.03
C ASP A 28 -3.50 21.80 36.41
N GLU A 29 -3.10 20.87 37.29
CA GLU A 29 -2.59 19.57 36.91
C GLU A 29 -3.69 18.82 36.14
N HIS A 30 -3.75 18.97 34.83
CA HIS A 30 -4.44 18.00 34.00
C HIS A 30 -3.43 16.92 33.61
N SER A 31 -3.37 15.90 34.45
CA SER A 31 -2.84 14.59 34.11
C SER A 31 -3.72 13.99 33.01
N HIS A 32 -3.38 14.24 31.77
CA HIS A 32 -3.90 13.47 30.64
C HIS A 32 -3.06 12.20 30.49
N ALA A 33 -3.32 11.24 31.39
CA ALA A 33 -3.02 9.84 31.15
C ALA A 33 -4.28 9.24 30.51
N GLU A 34 -4.46 9.46 29.24
CA GLU A 34 -5.37 8.66 28.45
C GLU A 34 -4.57 8.17 27.25
N GLY A 35 -4.10 6.93 27.38
CA GLY A 35 -3.75 6.10 26.25
C GLY A 35 -5.02 5.86 25.46
N GLU A 36 -5.35 6.74 24.54
CA GLU A 36 -6.35 6.46 23.52
C GLU A 36 -5.82 5.32 22.68
N ASN A 37 -6.27 4.10 22.97
CA ASN A 37 -6.27 3.02 22.02
C ASN A 37 -7.17 3.48 20.87
N HIS A 38 -6.57 4.14 19.89
CA HIS A 38 -7.21 4.31 18.60
C HIS A 38 -7.37 2.92 17.99
N HIS A 39 -8.50 2.29 18.27
CA HIS A 39 -9.00 1.21 17.44
C HIS A 39 -9.24 1.88 16.07
N HIS A 40 -8.28 1.74 15.17
CA HIS A 40 -8.53 1.99 13.77
C HIS A 40 -9.55 0.94 13.33
N GLU A 41 -10.79 1.38 13.17
CA GLU A 41 -11.76 0.55 12.44
C GLU A 41 -11.20 0.33 11.04
N PRO A 42 -11.29 -0.89 10.49
CA PRO A 42 -10.83 -1.16 9.13
C PRO A 42 -11.52 -0.19 8.17
N HIS A 43 -10.75 0.69 7.56
CA HIS A 43 -11.28 1.61 6.55
C HIS A 43 -11.30 0.88 5.21
N TYR A 44 -12.46 0.87 4.56
CA TYR A 44 -12.55 0.38 3.19
C TYR A 44 -11.88 1.40 2.25
N HIS A 45 -10.86 0.94 1.55
CA HIS A 45 -10.22 1.69 0.47
C HIS A 45 -10.73 1.18 -0.87
N GLU A 46 -11.28 2.08 -1.69
CA GLU A 46 -11.74 1.72 -3.03
C GLU A 46 -10.52 1.40 -3.91
N PRO A 47 -10.45 0.17 -4.47
CA PRO A 47 -9.34 -0.22 -5.33
C PRO A 47 -9.25 0.65 -6.58
N PRO A 48 -8.06 1.19 -6.92
CA PRO A 48 -7.90 2.16 -8.02
C PRO A 48 -8.32 1.68 -9.40
N HIS A 49 -8.28 0.37 -9.67
CA HIS A 49 -8.68 -0.22 -10.96
C HIS A 49 -10.07 -0.87 -10.91
N GLY A 50 -10.77 -0.80 -9.76
CA GLY A 50 -12.10 -1.38 -9.58
C GLY A 50 -12.11 -2.90 -9.41
N GLY A 51 -11.00 -3.47 -9.00
CA GLY A 51 -10.84 -4.89 -8.69
C GLY A 51 -11.18 -5.24 -7.24
N ALA A 52 -10.76 -6.43 -6.81
CA ALA A 52 -10.88 -6.89 -5.43
C ALA A 52 -9.70 -6.40 -4.60
N GLY A 53 -9.95 -5.59 -3.58
CA GLY A 53 -8.94 -5.12 -2.63
C GLY A 53 -8.68 -6.15 -1.53
N VAL A 54 -7.44 -6.54 -1.34
CA VAL A 54 -6.98 -7.46 -0.29
C VAL A 54 -6.04 -6.73 0.65
N THR A 55 -6.46 -6.59 1.90
CA THR A 55 -5.69 -5.93 2.96
C THR A 55 -4.72 -6.92 3.60
N LEU A 56 -3.48 -6.51 3.79
CA LEU A 56 -2.44 -7.28 4.46
C LEU A 56 -2.25 -6.79 5.88
N GLY A 57 -2.42 -7.70 6.85
CA GLY A 57 -2.22 -7.39 8.27
C GLY A 57 -3.18 -6.33 8.77
N ASN A 58 -2.65 -5.34 9.47
CA ASN A 58 -3.41 -4.18 9.97
C ASN A 58 -3.16 -2.98 9.06
N GLU A 59 -3.57 -3.11 7.78
CA GLU A 59 -3.32 -2.12 6.70
C GLU A 59 -1.83 -1.87 6.41
N ASP A 60 -0.99 -2.89 6.59
CA ASP A 60 0.45 -2.76 6.29
C ASP A 60 0.72 -2.52 4.81
N ALA A 61 -0.10 -3.12 3.94
CA ALA A 61 -0.12 -2.95 2.49
C ALA A 61 -1.42 -3.50 1.92
N HIS A 62 -1.66 -3.31 0.63
CA HIS A 62 -2.83 -3.83 -0.07
C HIS A 62 -2.42 -4.48 -1.39
N ILE A 63 -3.24 -5.44 -1.84
CA ILE A 63 -3.16 -6.02 -3.19
C ILE A 63 -4.53 -5.82 -3.83
N GLU A 64 -4.57 -5.32 -5.05
CA GLU A 64 -5.78 -5.30 -5.86
C GLU A 64 -5.68 -6.38 -6.93
N PHE A 65 -6.72 -7.19 -7.07
CA PHE A 65 -6.86 -8.19 -8.12
C PHE A 65 -7.95 -7.79 -9.10
N LEU A 66 -7.63 -7.75 -10.38
CA LEU A 66 -8.59 -7.46 -11.44
C LEU A 66 -8.55 -8.58 -12.49
N ALA A 67 -9.69 -9.25 -12.69
CA ALA A 67 -9.84 -10.28 -13.70
C ALA A 67 -10.30 -9.67 -15.04
N ASP A 68 -9.62 -10.05 -16.12
CA ASP A 68 -10.02 -9.77 -17.49
C ASP A 68 -10.43 -11.08 -18.17
N ALA A 69 -11.74 -11.22 -18.41
CA ALA A 69 -12.28 -12.43 -19.02
C ALA A 69 -12.01 -12.53 -20.53
N GLU A 70 -11.77 -11.39 -21.21
CA GLU A 70 -11.47 -11.34 -22.64
C GLU A 70 -10.02 -11.74 -22.89
N GLU A 71 -9.10 -11.17 -22.12
CA GLU A 71 -7.66 -11.49 -22.16
C GLU A 71 -7.34 -12.79 -21.40
N LYS A 72 -8.29 -13.32 -20.64
CA LYS A 72 -8.12 -14.51 -19.78
C LYS A 72 -6.96 -14.37 -18.80
N THR A 73 -6.86 -13.20 -18.19
CA THR A 73 -5.82 -12.89 -17.20
C THR A 73 -6.43 -12.41 -15.90
N VAL A 74 -5.65 -12.49 -14.85
CA VAL A 74 -5.87 -11.74 -13.60
C VAL A 74 -4.60 -10.92 -13.38
N THR A 75 -4.78 -9.63 -13.18
CA THR A 75 -3.68 -8.72 -12.83
C THR A 75 -3.75 -8.41 -11.35
N ALA A 76 -2.61 -8.36 -10.69
CA ALA A 76 -2.45 -7.95 -9.31
C ALA A 76 -1.56 -6.71 -9.22
N TRP A 77 -1.98 -5.71 -8.45
CA TRP A 77 -1.16 -4.54 -8.13
C TRP A 77 -0.96 -4.44 -6.63
N PHE A 78 0.28 -4.16 -6.23
CA PHE A 78 0.63 -3.91 -4.84
C PHE A 78 0.61 -2.42 -4.54
N PHE A 79 0.04 -2.07 -3.38
CA PHE A 79 -0.07 -0.70 -2.90
C PHE A 79 0.47 -0.57 -1.48
N LYS A 80 0.96 0.63 -1.16
CA LYS A 80 1.21 1.08 0.20
C LYS A 80 -0.12 1.23 0.96
N PRO A 81 -0.11 1.45 2.28
CA PRO A 81 -1.31 1.80 3.04
C PRO A 81 -2.15 2.86 2.32
N HIS A 82 -3.49 2.74 2.43
CA HIS A 82 -4.49 3.60 1.80
C HIS A 82 -4.60 3.52 0.27
N MET A 83 -3.88 2.60 -0.39
CA MET A 83 -3.94 2.35 -1.85
C MET A 83 -3.63 3.57 -2.76
N GLU A 84 -3.04 4.64 -2.22
CA GLU A 84 -2.72 5.85 -2.98
C GLU A 84 -1.42 5.75 -3.79
N GLN A 85 -0.52 4.85 -3.41
CA GLN A 85 0.79 4.71 -4.03
C GLN A 85 1.11 3.24 -4.29
N TYR A 86 1.65 2.96 -5.45
CA TYR A 86 2.16 1.64 -5.79
C TYR A 86 3.33 1.23 -4.87
N LEU A 87 3.35 -0.04 -4.51
CA LEU A 87 4.42 -0.67 -3.75
C LEU A 87 5.21 -1.61 -4.66
N ARG A 88 6.47 -1.30 -4.93
CA ARG A 88 7.34 -2.19 -5.70
C ARG A 88 7.80 -3.34 -4.83
N MET A 89 7.68 -4.52 -5.39
CA MET A 89 7.98 -5.79 -4.74
C MET A 89 9.28 -6.38 -5.29
N GLU A 90 10.09 -6.91 -4.40
CA GLU A 90 11.31 -7.67 -4.73
C GLU A 90 10.97 -9.15 -4.97
N LEU A 91 9.90 -9.39 -5.75
CA LEU A 91 9.41 -10.73 -6.12
C LEU A 91 9.46 -10.92 -7.64
N GLU A 92 9.77 -12.13 -8.07
CA GLU A 92 9.62 -12.53 -9.47
C GLU A 92 8.22 -13.12 -9.74
N SER A 93 7.66 -13.81 -8.74
CA SER A 93 6.32 -14.43 -8.83
C SER A 93 5.75 -14.74 -7.45
N PHE A 94 4.42 -14.95 -7.39
CA PHE A 94 3.73 -15.50 -6.23
C PHE A 94 2.52 -16.35 -6.66
N GLU A 95 2.01 -17.17 -5.74
CA GLU A 95 0.95 -18.13 -6.00
C GLU A 95 -0.37 -17.68 -5.36
N VAL A 96 -1.47 -17.92 -6.08
CA VAL A 96 -2.85 -17.81 -5.57
C VAL A 96 -3.59 -19.11 -5.89
N LEU A 97 -4.26 -19.67 -4.90
CA LEU A 97 -5.12 -20.84 -5.05
C LEU A 97 -6.58 -20.40 -5.11
N VAL A 98 -7.23 -20.63 -6.24
CA VAL A 98 -8.66 -20.35 -6.43
C VAL A 98 -9.44 -21.59 -6.05
N LYS A 99 -10.34 -21.46 -5.07
CA LYS A 99 -11.23 -22.55 -4.60
C LYS A 99 -12.37 -22.75 -5.60
N ARG A 100 -12.59 -23.97 -6.04
CA ARG A 100 -13.66 -24.36 -6.98
C ARG A 100 -14.39 -25.60 -6.47
N SER A 101 -15.58 -25.85 -7.01
CA SER A 101 -16.37 -27.05 -6.69
C SER A 101 -15.65 -28.36 -7.01
N GLU A 102 -14.76 -28.35 -8.00
CA GLU A 102 -14.03 -29.52 -8.49
C GLU A 102 -12.60 -29.62 -7.93
N GLY A 103 -12.23 -28.75 -6.95
CA GLY A 103 -10.91 -28.66 -6.38
C GLY A 103 -10.32 -27.26 -6.48
N GLU A 104 -9.01 -27.14 -6.35
CA GLU A 104 -8.31 -25.85 -6.41
C GLU A 104 -7.64 -25.65 -7.77
N THR A 105 -7.66 -24.41 -8.24
CA THR A 105 -6.89 -23.98 -9.42
C THR A 105 -5.78 -23.05 -8.98
N LYS A 106 -4.55 -23.43 -9.27
CA LYS A 106 -3.36 -22.62 -9.02
C LYS A 106 -3.22 -21.57 -10.11
N LEU A 107 -3.10 -20.31 -9.71
CA LEU A 107 -2.67 -19.19 -10.52
C LEU A 107 -1.27 -18.78 -10.09
N MET A 108 -0.34 -18.75 -11.05
CA MET A 108 0.99 -18.22 -10.82
C MET A 108 1.04 -16.79 -11.38
N PHE A 109 1.22 -15.83 -10.51
CA PHE A 109 1.38 -14.43 -10.85
C PHE A 109 2.86 -14.14 -11.11
N GLU A 110 3.19 -13.72 -12.31
CA GLU A 110 4.53 -13.36 -12.73
C GLU A 110 4.69 -11.84 -12.80
N ALA A 111 5.87 -11.35 -12.42
CA ALA A 111 6.19 -9.93 -12.42
C ALA A 111 6.06 -9.32 -13.82
N LEU A 112 5.24 -8.28 -13.94
CA LEU A 112 5.06 -7.50 -15.16
C LEU A 112 5.69 -6.12 -14.99
N ALA A 113 6.93 -5.97 -15.43
CA ALA A 113 7.67 -4.72 -15.29
C ALA A 113 7.19 -3.67 -16.30
N ASN A 114 7.00 -2.44 -15.82
CA ASN A 114 6.74 -1.28 -16.67
C ASN A 114 8.04 -0.46 -16.89
N PRO A 115 8.68 -0.55 -18.07
CA PRO A 115 9.91 0.21 -18.35
C PRO A 115 9.70 1.73 -18.31
N GLY A 116 8.47 2.21 -18.58
CA GLY A 116 8.13 3.62 -18.54
C GLY A 116 8.23 4.24 -17.14
N THR A 117 8.11 3.41 -16.11
CA THR A 117 8.28 3.80 -14.69
C THR A 117 9.63 3.36 -14.13
N GLY A 118 10.50 2.76 -14.94
CA GLY A 118 11.79 2.23 -14.52
C GLY A 118 11.68 0.96 -13.67
N GLU A 119 10.59 0.19 -13.84
CA GLU A 119 10.43 -1.11 -13.19
C GLU A 119 11.20 -2.21 -13.93
N THR A 120 11.57 -3.24 -13.19
CA THR A 120 12.22 -4.45 -13.68
C THR A 120 11.61 -5.67 -12.99
N VAL A 121 11.83 -6.88 -13.52
CA VAL A 121 11.52 -8.12 -12.79
C VAL A 121 12.31 -8.12 -11.48
N GLY A 122 11.65 -8.39 -10.36
CA GLY A 122 12.20 -8.23 -9.02
C GLY A 122 12.19 -6.79 -8.48
N ASN A 123 11.58 -5.85 -9.19
CA ASN A 123 11.33 -4.48 -8.72
C ASN A 123 10.12 -3.88 -9.47
N THR A 124 8.96 -4.47 -9.28
CA THR A 124 7.70 -4.05 -9.92
C THR A 124 6.54 -4.09 -8.94
N SER A 125 5.54 -3.28 -9.19
CA SER A 125 4.29 -3.25 -8.44
C SER A 125 3.17 -4.09 -9.08
N GLN A 126 3.38 -4.58 -10.30
CA GLN A 126 2.37 -5.26 -11.09
C GLN A 126 2.76 -6.71 -11.40
N PHE A 127 1.79 -7.61 -11.30
CA PHE A 127 1.94 -9.03 -11.60
C PHE A 127 0.74 -9.51 -12.42
N VAL A 128 0.93 -10.50 -13.27
CA VAL A 128 -0.13 -11.06 -14.11
C VAL A 128 -0.10 -12.58 -14.07
N ALA A 129 -1.29 -13.19 -13.99
CA ALA A 129 -1.47 -14.64 -14.11
C ALA A 129 -2.36 -14.98 -15.30
N ASN A 130 -2.06 -16.09 -15.98
CA ASN A 130 -2.98 -16.68 -16.92
C ASN A 130 -4.16 -17.31 -16.17
N ALA A 131 -5.37 -16.88 -16.50
CA ALA A 131 -6.62 -17.29 -15.86
C ALA A 131 -7.55 -18.09 -16.79
N GLU A 132 -7.05 -18.65 -17.90
CA GLU A 132 -7.85 -19.41 -18.84
C GLU A 132 -8.66 -20.53 -18.17
N ARG A 133 -8.09 -21.15 -17.13
CA ARG A 133 -8.75 -22.20 -16.34
C ARG A 133 -9.90 -21.70 -15.47
N LEU A 134 -10.00 -20.40 -15.20
CA LEU A 134 -11.13 -19.83 -14.49
C LEU A 134 -12.37 -19.73 -15.37
N GLY A 135 -12.17 -19.71 -16.69
CA GLY A 135 -13.25 -19.56 -17.65
C GLY A 135 -13.91 -18.18 -17.53
N LYS A 136 -15.26 -18.19 -17.51
CA LYS A 136 -16.07 -16.97 -17.32
C LYS A 136 -16.51 -16.77 -15.86
N ALA A 137 -15.72 -17.23 -14.90
CA ALA A 137 -16.07 -17.07 -13.49
C ALA A 137 -16.02 -15.58 -13.11
N GLU A 138 -17.18 -15.00 -12.85
CA GLU A 138 -17.31 -13.61 -12.38
C GLU A 138 -17.04 -13.49 -10.87
N THR A 139 -17.13 -14.59 -10.14
CA THR A 139 -16.89 -14.64 -8.69
C THR A 139 -16.13 -15.93 -8.32
N PHE A 140 -15.18 -15.82 -7.39
CA PHE A 140 -14.47 -16.95 -6.83
C PHE A 140 -13.89 -16.63 -5.46
N ASP A 141 -13.70 -17.66 -4.64
CA ASP A 141 -12.93 -17.57 -3.41
C ASP A 141 -11.49 -17.99 -3.68
N ALA A 142 -10.54 -17.30 -3.08
CA ALA A 142 -9.13 -17.57 -3.28
C ALA A 142 -8.33 -17.42 -1.99
N VAL A 143 -7.13 -17.98 -1.99
CA VAL A 143 -6.17 -17.85 -0.91
C VAL A 143 -4.77 -17.61 -1.47
N ILE A 144 -4.05 -16.68 -0.88
CA ILE A 144 -2.60 -16.55 -1.06
C ILE A 144 -1.96 -17.39 0.04
N PRO A 145 -1.32 -18.54 -0.28
CA PRO A 145 -0.79 -19.45 0.75
C PRO A 145 0.28 -18.79 1.62
N GLU A 146 1.19 -18.08 0.97
CA GLU A 146 2.25 -17.33 1.61
C GLU A 146 2.71 -16.18 0.72
N ILE A 147 2.94 -15.01 1.33
CA ILE A 147 3.57 -13.88 0.65
C ILE A 147 4.34 -13.03 1.65
N THR A 148 5.54 -12.57 1.24
CA THR A 148 6.33 -11.64 2.04
C THR A 148 6.27 -10.24 1.43
N VAL A 149 5.80 -9.28 2.21
CA VAL A 149 5.66 -7.87 1.81
C VAL A 149 6.32 -7.01 2.87
N LEU A 150 7.22 -6.10 2.46
CA LEU A 150 7.96 -5.22 3.37
C LEU A 150 8.69 -5.97 4.51
N GLY A 151 9.18 -7.19 4.22
CA GLY A 151 9.89 -8.03 5.20
C GLY A 151 8.98 -8.77 6.19
N LYS A 152 7.65 -8.64 6.07
CA LYS A 152 6.66 -9.36 6.88
C LYS A 152 5.99 -10.44 6.06
N THR A 153 5.96 -11.67 6.57
CA THR A 153 5.32 -12.80 5.91
C THR A 153 3.87 -12.95 6.37
N TYR A 154 2.98 -13.05 5.40
CA TYR A 154 1.56 -13.31 5.56
C TYR A 154 1.24 -14.70 5.04
N ASN A 155 0.44 -15.44 5.78
CA ASN A 155 0.08 -16.81 5.43
C ASN A 155 -1.43 -16.95 5.35
N ASN A 156 -1.90 -17.75 4.39
CA ASN A 156 -3.30 -18.11 4.21
C ASN A 156 -4.22 -16.87 4.16
N LEU A 157 -3.86 -15.88 3.34
CA LEU A 157 -4.71 -14.72 3.12
C LEU A 157 -5.88 -15.10 2.23
N GLU A 158 -7.05 -15.23 2.82
CA GLU A 158 -8.29 -15.55 2.11
C GLU A 158 -8.95 -14.27 1.60
N PHE A 159 -9.49 -14.32 0.39
CA PHE A 159 -10.28 -13.25 -0.19
C PHE A 159 -11.32 -13.79 -1.17
N ASN A 160 -12.33 -12.96 -1.46
CA ASN A 160 -13.34 -13.21 -2.48
C ASN A 160 -13.16 -12.26 -3.65
N TYR A 161 -13.26 -12.73 -4.88
CA TYR A 161 -13.37 -11.86 -6.05
C TYR A 161 -14.84 -11.70 -6.43
N PRO A 162 -15.38 -10.47 -6.63
CA PRO A 162 -14.67 -9.19 -6.66
C PRO A 162 -14.68 -8.40 -5.32
N LYS A 163 -15.05 -9.01 -4.18
CA LYS A 163 -15.34 -8.27 -2.94
C LYS A 163 -14.09 -7.88 -2.12
N GLY A 164 -12.98 -8.67 -2.28
CA GLY A 164 -11.81 -8.52 -1.43
C GLY A 164 -11.90 -9.32 -0.11
N ASN A 165 -11.24 -8.85 0.96
CA ASN A 165 -11.27 -9.44 2.31
C ASN A 165 -11.63 -8.42 3.38
#